data_360a22cfd035149bb4cb91d160f6775e
#
_entry.id   360a22cfd035149bb4cb91d160f6775e
#
_cell.length_a   1.000
_cell.length_b   1.000
_cell.length_c   1.000
_cell.angle_alpha   90.00
_cell.angle_beta   90.00
_cell.angle_gamma   90.00
#
_symmetry.space_group_name_H-M   'P 1'
#
loop_
_entity.id
_entity.type
_entity.pdbx_description
1 polymer ?
#
loop_
_entity_poly.entity_id
_entity_poly.type
_entity_poly.pdbx_seq_one_letter_code
_entity_poly.pdbx_strand_id
1 'polypeptide(L)'
;MFSNRIGMVAPGERKLLLLSLLLLGLWGGAACHGTAVDDICTAKPRDIPVNPMCIYRAPEKRATELGGLEKEKRVPEATNRRVWELSRANSHFATTFYQHLADSKKDDDNIFLSPLSISTAFAMTKLGACNDTLKQLMEVFKFNTISEKTSDQIHFFFAKLNCRLYRKANLSSHLVSANRLFGDKSLTFNETYQDISEVVYGAKLQPLDFKENAEKSRVTINNWVANKTEGRITNVIPPDAINELTVLVLVNTIYFKGLWKSKFSPENTKKETFYKGDDKSCSVSMMYQEGKFRYRRVAEGTQVLELPFKGDDITMVLILPKPEKNLAKVEQELTPELLQEWLDSLEEMMLVAHVPRFRVEDSFSLKEHLQDMGLVDLFNPEKSHLPGIVAEGRNDLYVSDAFHKAFLEVNEEGSEASASTAIMIAGRSLNPNRVTFRANRPFLVLIREVTLNTIVFMGRIANPCEMDESQHLPPELL
;
A
#
# COMPACT_ATOMS: atom_id res chain seq x y z
N MET A 1 -10.69 -66.51 -32.75
CA MET A 1 -12.00 -66.73 -33.39
C MET A 1 -12.89 -65.55 -33.14
N PHE A 2 -13.48 -65.04 -34.21
CA PHE A 2 -14.47 -63.98 -34.38
C PHE A 2 -13.93 -62.57 -34.30
N SER A 3 -13.64 -61.93 -35.32
CA SER A 3 -14.22 -61.58 -36.64
C SER A 3 -14.80 -60.16 -36.62
N ASN A 4 -14.10 -59.31 -37.37
CA ASN A 4 -14.46 -57.91 -37.77
C ASN A 4 -15.81 -57.89 -38.55
N ARG A 5 -16.61 -56.86 -38.31
CA ARG A 5 -17.47 -56.26 -39.33
C ARG A 5 -17.39 -54.77 -39.35
N ILE A 6 -16.77 -54.28 -40.41
CA ILE A 6 -16.77 -52.86 -40.82
C ILE A 6 -18.06 -52.68 -41.61
N GLY A 7 -18.97 -51.83 -41.18
CA GLY A 7 -20.13 -51.39 -41.94
C GLY A 7 -19.79 -50.12 -42.74
N MET A 8 -19.77 -50.18 -44.04
CA MET A 8 -19.67 -49.07 -44.98
C MET A 8 -20.97 -48.25 -44.94
N VAL A 9 -20.81 -46.96 -44.67
CA VAL A 9 -21.90 -45.95 -44.82
C VAL A 9 -21.80 -45.33 -46.22
N ALA A 10 -22.94 -45.32 -46.96
CA ALA A 10 -23.07 -44.88 -48.35
C ALA A 10 -22.81 -43.33 -48.50
N PRO A 11 -22.38 -42.91 -49.73
CA PRO A 11 -21.86 -41.52 -49.92
C PRO A 11 -22.93 -40.44 -50.07
N GLY A 12 -24.16 -40.65 -49.67
CA GLY A 12 -25.27 -39.68 -49.87
C GLY A 12 -25.51 -38.71 -48.69
N GLU A 13 -25.08 -39.03 -47.48
CA GLU A 13 -25.43 -38.24 -46.27
C GLU A 13 -24.42 -37.15 -45.89
N ARG A 14 -23.27 -37.11 -46.57
CA ARG A 14 -22.25 -36.07 -46.28
C ARG A 14 -22.55 -34.68 -46.83
N LYS A 15 -23.52 -34.52 -47.75
CA LYS A 15 -23.91 -33.23 -48.33
C LYS A 15 -24.96 -32.47 -47.54
N LEU A 16 -25.76 -33.13 -46.70
CA LEU A 16 -26.78 -32.44 -45.90
C LEU A 16 -26.24 -31.91 -44.56
N LEU A 17 -25.17 -32.51 -44.02
CA LEU A 17 -24.53 -32.02 -42.76
C LEU A 17 -23.65 -30.78 -42.97
N LEU A 18 -23.15 -30.53 -44.18
CA LEU A 18 -22.36 -29.35 -44.50
C LEU A 18 -23.20 -28.10 -44.82
N LEU A 19 -24.48 -28.25 -45.20
CA LEU A 19 -25.37 -27.10 -45.40
C LEU A 19 -26.04 -26.61 -44.12
N SER A 20 -26.18 -27.46 -43.10
CA SER A 20 -26.71 -27.04 -41.80
C SER A 20 -25.69 -26.28 -40.94
N LEU A 21 -24.39 -26.48 -41.19
CA LEU A 21 -23.31 -25.72 -40.52
C LEU A 21 -23.03 -24.37 -41.17
N LEU A 22 -23.45 -24.12 -42.42
CA LEU A 22 -23.31 -22.83 -43.10
C LEU A 22 -24.46 -21.85 -42.87
N LEU A 23 -25.61 -22.32 -42.33
CA LEU A 23 -26.77 -21.45 -42.01
C LEU A 23 -26.83 -21.02 -40.54
N LEU A 24 -25.97 -21.60 -39.64
CA LEU A 24 -25.81 -21.18 -38.27
C LEU A 24 -24.68 -20.13 -38.07
N GLY A 25 -23.99 -19.76 -39.16
CA GLY A 25 -22.88 -18.80 -39.14
C GLY A 25 -23.26 -17.34 -39.40
N LEU A 26 -24.55 -17.01 -39.60
CA LEU A 26 -24.99 -15.64 -39.99
C LEU A 26 -25.88 -14.93 -38.97
N TRP A 27 -26.04 -15.49 -37.76
CA TRP A 27 -26.55 -14.75 -36.61
C TRP A 27 -25.44 -14.59 -35.54
N GLY A 28 -24.35 -14.00 -35.95
CA GLY A 28 -23.39 -13.40 -35.04
C GLY A 28 -24.02 -12.13 -34.49
N GLY A 29 -24.70 -12.26 -33.38
CA GLY A 29 -25.03 -11.11 -32.56
C GLY A 29 -23.75 -10.34 -32.29
N ALA A 30 -23.76 -9.01 -32.42
CA ALA A 30 -22.71 -8.14 -32.01
C ALA A 30 -22.46 -8.41 -30.52
N ALA A 31 -21.55 -9.34 -30.24
CA ALA A 31 -20.95 -9.43 -28.91
C ALA A 31 -20.21 -8.11 -28.73
N CYS A 32 -20.67 -7.30 -27.81
CA CYS A 32 -19.88 -6.23 -27.24
C CYS A 32 -18.53 -6.84 -26.86
N HIS A 33 -17.53 -6.64 -27.69
CA HIS A 33 -16.15 -6.89 -27.33
C HIS A 33 -15.78 -5.88 -26.24
N GLY A 34 -16.08 -6.23 -25.00
CA GLY A 34 -15.28 -5.74 -23.89
C GLY A 34 -13.87 -6.23 -24.19
N THR A 35 -12.98 -5.32 -24.58
CA THR A 35 -11.56 -5.63 -24.74
C THR A 35 -11.06 -6.09 -23.40
N ALA A 36 -11.02 -7.40 -23.16
CA ALA A 36 -10.31 -7.96 -22.04
C ALA A 36 -8.85 -7.58 -22.24
N VAL A 37 -8.35 -6.66 -21.39
CA VAL A 37 -6.93 -6.34 -21.35
C VAL A 37 -6.25 -7.56 -20.76
N ASP A 38 -5.60 -8.37 -21.59
CA ASP A 38 -4.96 -9.62 -21.18
C ASP A 38 -3.91 -9.40 -20.08
N ASP A 39 -3.24 -8.26 -20.08
CA ASP A 39 -2.30 -7.87 -19.03
C ASP A 39 -2.22 -6.36 -18.85
N ILE A 40 -2.77 -5.84 -17.74
CA ILE A 40 -2.72 -4.42 -17.35
C ILE A 40 -1.29 -3.88 -17.28
N CYS A 41 -0.29 -4.71 -17.00
CA CYS A 41 1.10 -4.30 -16.86
C CYS A 41 1.74 -3.94 -18.21
N THR A 42 1.30 -4.56 -19.29
CA THR A 42 1.75 -4.28 -20.66
C THR A 42 0.85 -3.29 -21.40
N ALA A 43 -0.39 -3.09 -20.93
CA ALA A 43 -1.37 -2.20 -21.52
C ALA A 43 -0.87 -0.76 -21.70
N LYS A 44 -1.41 -0.06 -22.71
CA LYS A 44 -1.23 1.38 -22.93
C LYS A 44 -2.48 2.13 -22.44
N PRO A 45 -2.42 3.44 -22.19
CA PRO A 45 -3.58 4.22 -21.74
C PRO A 45 -4.83 4.06 -22.64
N ARG A 46 -4.64 3.93 -23.95
CA ARG A 46 -5.71 3.74 -24.94
C ARG A 46 -6.39 2.37 -24.85
N ASP A 47 -5.73 1.37 -24.23
CA ASP A 47 -6.23 0.02 -24.13
C ASP A 47 -7.18 -0.13 -22.91
N ILE A 48 -7.20 0.88 -22.04
CA ILE A 48 -8.06 0.97 -20.86
C ILE A 48 -8.85 2.27 -21.00
N PRO A 49 -10.03 2.23 -21.62
CA PRO A 49 -10.88 3.41 -21.74
C PRO A 49 -11.47 3.74 -20.37
N VAL A 50 -10.73 4.48 -19.56
CA VAL A 50 -11.25 5.07 -18.33
C VAL A 50 -12.01 6.32 -18.74
N ASN A 51 -13.34 6.27 -18.67
CA ASN A 51 -14.22 7.39 -18.91
C ASN A 51 -14.84 7.82 -17.59
N PRO A 52 -14.17 8.62 -16.76
CA PRO A 52 -14.74 9.13 -15.53
C PRO A 52 -15.93 10.05 -15.86
N MET A 53 -16.95 10.04 -15.02
CA MET A 53 -18.11 10.91 -15.21
C MET A 53 -17.71 12.39 -15.11
N CYS A 54 -16.73 12.70 -14.27
CA CYS A 54 -16.22 14.05 -14.07
C CYS A 54 -14.69 14.11 -14.19
N ILE A 55 -14.22 15.20 -14.76
CA ILE A 55 -12.78 15.48 -14.96
C ILE A 55 -12.41 16.67 -14.09
N TYR A 56 -11.37 16.48 -13.26
CA TYR A 56 -10.76 17.58 -12.52
C TYR A 56 -9.90 18.43 -13.44
N ARG A 57 -10.12 19.73 -13.41
CA ARG A 57 -9.26 20.71 -14.09
C ARG A 57 -8.53 21.52 -13.03
N ALA A 58 -7.22 21.38 -12.95
CA ALA A 58 -6.43 22.22 -12.06
C ALA A 58 -6.62 23.70 -12.45
N PRO A 59 -6.74 24.62 -11.48
CA PRO A 59 -6.71 26.04 -11.75
C PRO A 59 -5.42 26.39 -12.52
N GLU A 60 -5.51 27.20 -13.56
CA GLU A 60 -4.32 27.68 -14.27
C GLU A 60 -3.42 28.40 -13.28
N LYS A 61 -2.26 27.81 -12.97
CA LYS A 61 -1.23 28.51 -12.18
C LYS A 61 -0.77 29.67 -13.05
N ARG A 62 -0.99 30.91 -12.58
CA ARG A 62 -0.40 32.09 -13.21
C ARG A 62 1.10 31.88 -13.29
N ALA A 63 1.66 32.01 -14.48
CA ALA A 63 3.10 31.81 -14.78
C ALA A 63 4.07 32.68 -13.96
N THR A 64 3.55 33.54 -13.11
CA THR A 64 4.31 34.48 -12.27
C THR A 64 4.79 33.91 -10.92
N GLU A 65 4.32 32.73 -10.49
CA GLU A 65 4.76 32.15 -9.20
C GLU A 65 5.84 31.05 -9.33
N LEU A 66 6.29 30.75 -10.55
CA LEU A 66 7.33 29.74 -10.82
C LEU A 66 8.75 30.31 -10.91
N GLY A 67 9.00 31.47 -10.28
CA GLY A 67 10.30 32.14 -10.23
C GLY A 67 11.30 31.60 -9.21
N GLY A 68 11.03 30.50 -8.55
CA GLY A 68 11.97 29.82 -7.65
C GLY A 68 12.59 28.61 -8.35
N LEU A 69 13.91 28.63 -8.51
CA LEU A 69 14.76 27.53 -9.00
C LEU A 69 14.48 26.20 -8.31
N GLU A 70 13.37 25.52 -8.60
CA GLU A 70 13.32 24.08 -8.40
C GLU A 70 14.33 23.48 -9.39
N LYS A 71 15.48 23.02 -8.86
CA LYS A 71 16.37 22.12 -9.61
C LYS A 71 15.50 21.04 -10.21
N GLU A 72 15.36 21.00 -11.52
CA GLU A 72 14.58 20.02 -12.25
C GLU A 72 15.06 18.63 -11.82
N LYS A 73 14.34 17.99 -10.85
CA LYS A 73 14.72 16.68 -10.33
C LYS A 73 14.65 15.71 -11.51
N ARG A 74 15.76 15.08 -11.81
CA ARG A 74 15.94 14.18 -12.95
C ARG A 74 15.07 12.93 -12.74
N VAL A 75 14.13 12.71 -13.68
CA VAL A 75 13.32 11.48 -13.71
C VAL A 75 14.29 10.30 -13.90
N PRO A 76 14.18 9.21 -13.09
CA PRO A 76 15.02 8.04 -13.23
C PRO A 76 14.94 7.44 -14.64
N GLU A 77 16.07 6.92 -15.15
CA GLU A 77 16.13 6.29 -16.46
C GLU A 77 15.14 5.11 -16.57
N ALA A 78 14.60 4.89 -17.75
CA ALA A 78 13.61 3.86 -18.07
C ALA A 78 12.31 3.91 -17.22
N THR A 79 12.01 5.08 -16.63
CA THR A 79 10.82 5.29 -15.80
C THR A 79 9.83 6.21 -16.51
N ASN A 80 8.54 5.87 -16.44
CA ASN A 80 7.50 6.76 -16.93
C ASN A 80 7.40 7.99 -16.00
N ARG A 81 7.54 9.19 -16.57
CA ARG A 81 7.50 10.46 -15.84
C ARG A 81 6.26 10.60 -14.97
N ARG A 82 5.08 10.17 -15.46
CA ARG A 82 3.81 10.28 -14.73
C ARG A 82 3.73 9.33 -13.54
N VAL A 83 4.30 8.12 -13.68
CA VAL A 83 4.42 7.17 -12.55
C VAL A 83 5.37 7.71 -11.49
N TRP A 84 6.43 8.38 -11.89
CA TRP A 84 7.34 9.07 -10.98
C TRP A 84 6.66 10.27 -10.28
N GLU A 85 5.89 11.09 -11.01
CA GLU A 85 5.10 12.18 -10.42
C GLU A 85 4.07 11.65 -9.42
N LEU A 86 3.41 10.51 -9.71
CA LEU A 86 2.52 9.84 -8.77
C LEU A 86 3.26 9.37 -7.50
N SER A 87 4.46 8.82 -7.64
CA SER A 87 5.29 8.45 -6.50
C SER A 87 5.63 9.66 -5.61
N ARG A 88 5.95 10.80 -6.22
CA ARG A 88 6.18 12.05 -5.50
C ARG A 88 4.92 12.55 -4.78
N ALA A 89 3.77 12.54 -5.45
CA ALA A 89 2.49 12.89 -4.83
C ALA A 89 2.21 11.99 -3.61
N ASN A 90 2.47 10.68 -3.73
CA ASN A 90 2.37 9.75 -2.62
C ASN A 90 3.34 10.09 -1.46
N SER A 91 4.58 10.49 -1.76
CA SER A 91 5.55 10.89 -0.71
C SER A 91 5.11 12.15 0.03
N HIS A 92 4.52 13.13 -0.68
CA HIS A 92 3.93 14.31 -0.05
C HIS A 92 2.74 13.97 0.84
N PHE A 93 1.84 13.13 0.34
CA PHE A 93 0.72 12.64 1.16
C PHE A 93 1.24 11.87 2.38
N ALA A 94 2.23 10.98 2.20
CA ALA A 94 2.80 10.15 3.25
C ALA A 94 3.31 10.98 4.42
N THR A 95 4.15 11.98 4.16
CA THR A 95 4.71 12.82 5.22
C THR A 95 3.65 13.68 5.89
N THR A 96 2.74 14.30 5.14
CA THR A 96 1.68 15.15 5.70
C THR A 96 0.71 14.33 6.56
N PHE A 97 0.28 13.16 6.07
CA PHE A 97 -0.64 12.30 6.81
C PHE A 97 0.03 11.68 8.04
N TYR A 98 1.30 11.29 7.93
CA TYR A 98 2.07 10.78 9.05
C TYR A 98 2.20 11.81 10.16
N GLN A 99 2.56 13.07 9.84
CA GLN A 99 2.65 14.16 10.83
C GLN A 99 1.31 14.36 11.54
N HIS A 100 0.21 14.40 10.80
CA HIS A 100 -1.13 14.51 11.38
C HIS A 100 -1.45 13.38 12.36
N LEU A 101 -1.08 12.13 12.02
CA LEU A 101 -1.22 11.00 12.94
C LEU A 101 -0.30 11.12 14.17
N ALA A 102 0.95 11.55 13.98
CA ALA A 102 1.90 11.73 15.07
C ALA A 102 1.41 12.77 16.09
N ASP A 103 0.81 13.86 15.61
CA ASP A 103 0.21 14.90 16.47
C ASP A 103 -1.02 14.40 17.25
N SER A 104 -1.74 13.39 16.73
CA SER A 104 -2.93 12.82 17.37
C SER A 104 -2.64 11.71 18.38
N LYS A 105 -1.47 11.08 18.31
CA LYS A 105 -1.05 9.95 19.15
C LYS A 105 -0.01 10.37 20.19
N LYS A 106 0.10 9.60 21.27
CA LYS A 106 1.13 9.81 22.30
C LYS A 106 2.50 9.46 21.78
N ASP A 107 3.54 10.09 22.32
CA ASP A 107 4.94 9.90 21.90
C ASP A 107 5.43 8.45 22.09
N ASP A 108 4.86 7.68 23.02
CA ASP A 108 5.19 6.28 23.29
C ASP A 108 4.33 5.26 22.50
N ASP A 109 3.35 5.73 21.71
CA ASP A 109 2.57 4.87 20.82
C ASP A 109 3.34 4.58 19.52
N ASN A 110 3.27 3.33 19.06
CA ASN A 110 3.71 2.99 17.73
C ASN A 110 2.74 3.57 16.68
N ILE A 111 3.28 3.94 15.53
CA ILE A 111 2.50 4.32 14.34
C ILE A 111 3.00 3.46 13.19
N PHE A 112 2.09 2.87 12.43
CA PHE A 112 2.46 2.16 11.21
C PHE A 112 1.35 2.21 10.19
N LEU A 113 1.67 2.70 8.99
CA LEU A 113 0.69 2.86 7.92
C LEU A 113 1.32 2.65 6.54
N SER A 114 0.47 2.39 5.55
CA SER A 114 0.86 2.40 4.15
C SER A 114 0.19 3.55 3.40
N PRO A 115 0.90 4.66 3.21
CA PRO A 115 0.36 5.81 2.47
C PRO A 115 -0.01 5.45 1.04
N LEU A 116 0.80 4.61 0.40
CA LEU A 116 0.53 4.14 -0.96
C LEU A 116 -0.75 3.32 -1.06
N SER A 117 -0.98 2.42 -0.11
CA SER A 117 -2.18 1.58 -0.09
C SER A 117 -3.43 2.44 0.15
N ILE A 118 -3.35 3.42 1.06
CA ILE A 118 -4.42 4.40 1.31
C ILE A 118 -4.69 5.21 0.04
N SER A 119 -3.67 5.79 -0.59
CA SER A 119 -3.81 6.54 -1.85
C SER A 119 -4.45 5.70 -2.96
N THR A 120 -4.07 4.42 -3.07
CA THR A 120 -4.66 3.49 -4.05
C THR A 120 -6.14 3.25 -3.79
N ALA A 121 -6.53 3.05 -2.52
CA ALA A 121 -7.92 2.83 -2.13
C ALA A 121 -8.80 4.05 -2.42
N PHE A 122 -8.32 5.26 -2.12
CA PHE A 122 -9.05 6.48 -2.41
C PHE A 122 -9.02 6.88 -3.90
N ALA A 123 -8.04 6.41 -4.66
CA ALA A 123 -8.08 6.55 -6.12
C ALA A 123 -9.22 5.72 -6.75
N MET A 124 -9.62 4.58 -6.15
CA MET A 124 -10.84 3.88 -6.57
C MET A 124 -12.09 4.73 -6.35
N THR A 125 -12.18 5.41 -5.21
CA THR A 125 -13.31 6.30 -4.91
C THR A 125 -13.33 7.50 -5.86
N LYS A 126 -12.15 8.08 -6.17
CA LYS A 126 -11.99 9.18 -7.13
C LYS A 126 -12.57 8.85 -8.51
N LEU A 127 -12.50 7.60 -8.95
CA LEU A 127 -13.01 7.17 -10.26
C LEU A 127 -14.50 7.49 -10.45
N GLY A 128 -15.27 7.49 -9.36
CA GLY A 128 -16.70 7.80 -9.37
C GLY A 128 -17.06 9.18 -8.80
N ALA A 129 -16.09 9.99 -8.40
CA ALA A 129 -16.32 11.26 -7.72
C ALA A 129 -16.44 12.44 -8.69
N CYS A 130 -17.26 13.43 -8.30
CA CYS A 130 -17.46 14.69 -9.00
C CYS A 130 -17.38 15.90 -8.06
N ASN A 131 -17.39 17.09 -8.63
CA ASN A 131 -17.47 18.38 -7.94
C ASN A 131 -16.45 18.56 -6.81
N ASP A 132 -16.86 19.11 -5.66
CA ASP A 132 -15.97 19.37 -4.53
C ASP A 132 -15.43 18.10 -3.90
N THR A 133 -16.16 16.99 -3.91
CA THR A 133 -15.66 15.67 -3.50
C THR A 133 -14.44 15.25 -4.34
N LEU A 134 -14.52 15.38 -5.66
CA LEU A 134 -13.38 15.11 -6.55
C LEU A 134 -12.22 16.07 -6.28
N LYS A 135 -12.52 17.37 -6.13
CA LYS A 135 -11.50 18.39 -5.84
C LYS A 135 -10.76 18.09 -4.54
N GLN A 136 -11.46 17.82 -3.46
CA GLN A 136 -10.86 17.47 -2.16
C GLN A 136 -9.99 16.21 -2.24
N LEU A 137 -10.45 15.17 -2.94
CA LEU A 137 -9.64 13.97 -3.21
C LEU A 137 -8.33 14.31 -3.94
N MET A 138 -8.40 15.15 -4.98
CA MET A 138 -7.22 15.56 -5.75
C MET A 138 -6.23 16.35 -4.88
N GLU A 139 -6.71 17.22 -4.00
CA GLU A 139 -5.88 18.08 -3.15
C GLU A 139 -5.26 17.34 -1.96
N VAL A 140 -6.04 16.53 -1.25
CA VAL A 140 -5.57 15.79 -0.06
C VAL A 140 -4.52 14.76 -0.45
N PHE A 141 -4.76 13.98 -1.51
CA PHE A 141 -3.79 12.97 -1.99
C PHE A 141 -2.71 13.54 -2.92
N LYS A 142 -2.67 14.87 -3.10
CA LYS A 142 -1.69 15.57 -3.97
C LYS A 142 -1.73 15.13 -5.43
N PHE A 143 -2.82 14.53 -5.88
CA PHE A 143 -2.98 14.10 -7.27
C PHE A 143 -3.02 15.29 -8.23
N ASN A 144 -3.42 16.47 -7.76
CA ASN A 144 -3.39 17.74 -8.51
C ASN A 144 -1.96 18.22 -8.86
N THR A 145 -0.92 17.58 -8.32
CA THR A 145 0.48 17.87 -8.67
C THR A 145 0.99 17.07 -9.88
N ILE A 146 0.22 16.09 -10.33
CA ILE A 146 0.58 15.23 -11.46
C ILE A 146 0.16 15.92 -12.74
N SER A 147 1.11 16.11 -13.67
CA SER A 147 0.86 16.75 -14.96
C SER A 147 0.21 15.75 -15.93
N GLU A 148 -1.09 15.62 -15.89
CA GLU A 148 -1.87 14.80 -16.81
C GLU A 148 -2.80 15.64 -17.68
N LYS A 149 -3.20 15.12 -18.83
CA LYS A 149 -4.14 15.81 -19.73
C LYS A 149 -5.57 15.72 -19.22
N THR A 150 -5.90 14.59 -18.58
CA THR A 150 -7.20 14.29 -18.00
C THR A 150 -7.01 13.57 -16.68
N SER A 151 -7.90 13.76 -15.72
CA SER A 151 -7.79 13.18 -14.38
C SER A 151 -8.02 11.65 -14.34
N ASP A 152 -8.34 11.04 -15.46
CA ASP A 152 -8.50 9.61 -15.64
C ASP A 152 -7.15 8.88 -15.85
N GLN A 153 -6.13 9.56 -16.35
CA GLN A 153 -4.81 8.96 -16.57
C GLN A 153 -4.15 8.50 -15.27
N ILE A 154 -4.47 9.10 -14.15
CA ILE A 154 -3.95 8.71 -12.83
C ILE A 154 -4.24 7.25 -12.51
N HIS A 155 -5.40 6.73 -12.90
CA HIS A 155 -5.78 5.33 -12.67
C HIS A 155 -4.85 4.37 -13.41
N PHE A 156 -4.49 4.72 -14.63
CA PHE A 156 -3.50 3.96 -15.40
C PHE A 156 -2.10 4.02 -14.75
N PHE A 157 -1.69 5.17 -14.20
CA PHE A 157 -0.40 5.29 -13.50
C PHE A 157 -0.39 4.47 -12.22
N PHE A 158 -1.49 4.40 -11.48
CA PHE A 158 -1.64 3.49 -10.34
C PHE A 158 -1.50 2.03 -10.77
N ALA A 159 -2.15 1.63 -11.85
CA ALA A 159 -2.00 0.28 -12.37
C ALA A 159 -0.52 -0.05 -12.70
N LYS A 160 0.20 0.87 -13.34
CA LYS A 160 1.64 0.69 -13.64
C LYS A 160 2.50 0.65 -12.39
N LEU A 161 2.24 1.49 -11.40
CA LEU A 161 2.94 1.48 -10.12
C LEU A 161 2.68 0.16 -9.36
N ASN A 162 1.44 -0.27 -9.31
CA ASN A 162 1.06 -1.55 -8.71
C ASN A 162 1.74 -2.73 -9.40
N CYS A 163 1.76 -2.75 -10.74
CA CYS A 163 2.48 -3.77 -11.50
C CYS A 163 3.97 -3.84 -11.12
N ARG A 164 4.60 -2.67 -10.97
CA ARG A 164 6.00 -2.60 -10.58
C ARG A 164 6.24 -3.16 -9.18
N LEU A 165 5.35 -2.84 -8.25
CA LEU A 165 5.49 -3.23 -6.83
C LEU A 165 5.09 -4.68 -6.56
N TYR A 166 3.99 -5.14 -7.18
CA TYR A 166 3.40 -6.45 -6.85
C TYR A 166 3.84 -7.59 -7.78
N ARG A 167 4.20 -7.30 -9.04
CA ARG A 167 4.57 -8.34 -10.03
C ARG A 167 6.08 -8.48 -10.25
N LYS A 168 6.86 -7.42 -10.02
CA LYS A 168 8.33 -7.48 -10.10
C LYS A 168 8.98 -8.09 -8.87
N ALA A 169 8.28 -8.17 -7.77
CA ALA A 169 8.80 -8.80 -6.57
C ALA A 169 9.14 -10.25 -6.89
N ASN A 170 10.42 -10.52 -7.14
CA ASN A 170 10.96 -11.87 -7.14
C ASN A 170 10.46 -12.58 -5.88
N LEU A 171 10.35 -13.90 -5.90
CA LEU A 171 9.86 -14.79 -4.83
C LEU A 171 10.39 -14.50 -3.40
N SER A 172 11.20 -13.47 -3.22
CA SER A 172 11.87 -13.09 -1.97
C SER A 172 11.29 -11.87 -1.25
N SER A 173 10.40 -11.11 -1.90
CA SER A 173 9.72 -9.95 -1.30
C SER A 173 8.31 -9.85 -1.86
N HIS A 174 7.31 -9.86 -1.02
CA HIS A 174 5.90 -9.79 -1.38
C HIS A 174 5.21 -8.66 -0.64
N LEU A 175 4.48 -7.84 -1.38
CA LEU A 175 3.47 -6.94 -0.86
C LEU A 175 2.13 -7.63 -1.00
N VAL A 176 1.41 -7.77 0.10
CA VAL A 176 0.06 -8.34 0.11
C VAL A 176 -0.91 -7.26 0.57
N SER A 177 -1.80 -6.88 -0.32
CA SER A 177 -2.78 -5.81 -0.08
C SER A 177 -4.18 -6.32 -0.34
N ALA A 178 -5.13 -5.92 0.51
CA ALA A 178 -6.55 -6.16 0.33
C ALA A 178 -7.30 -4.84 0.45
N ASN A 179 -7.61 -4.26 -0.72
CA ASN A 179 -8.34 -2.99 -0.86
C ASN A 179 -9.68 -3.25 -1.53
N ARG A 180 -10.77 -2.80 -0.94
CA ARG A 180 -12.10 -2.97 -1.53
C ARG A 180 -13.10 -1.98 -0.95
N LEU A 181 -14.04 -1.57 -1.81
CA LEU A 181 -15.29 -0.92 -1.43
C LEU A 181 -16.37 -1.98 -1.19
N PHE A 182 -17.10 -1.83 -0.09
CA PHE A 182 -18.29 -2.61 0.26
C PHE A 182 -19.46 -1.66 0.36
N GLY A 183 -20.52 -1.93 -0.37
CA GLY A 183 -21.71 -1.07 -0.42
C GLY A 183 -22.96 -1.81 -0.01
N ASP A 184 -23.99 -1.08 0.45
CA ASP A 184 -25.27 -1.69 0.79
C ASP A 184 -25.93 -2.34 -0.43
N LYS A 185 -26.43 -3.57 -0.27
CA LYS A 185 -27.02 -4.38 -1.36
C LYS A 185 -28.27 -3.75 -2.00
N SER A 186 -28.90 -2.77 -1.35
CA SER A 186 -30.05 -2.05 -1.91
C SER A 186 -29.68 -1.04 -2.99
N LEU A 187 -28.37 -0.79 -3.19
CA LEU A 187 -27.84 0.09 -4.22
C LEU A 187 -27.54 -0.68 -5.49
N THR A 188 -27.86 -0.10 -6.64
CA THR A 188 -27.43 -0.60 -7.95
C THR A 188 -26.12 0.07 -8.34
N PHE A 189 -25.05 -0.71 -8.45
CA PHE A 189 -23.72 -0.19 -8.76
C PHE A 189 -23.49 -0.12 -10.26
N ASN A 190 -22.76 0.90 -10.71
CA ASN A 190 -22.42 1.12 -12.11
C ASN A 190 -21.45 0.02 -12.59
N GLU A 191 -21.86 -0.75 -13.61
CA GLU A 191 -21.05 -1.84 -14.17
C GLU A 191 -19.72 -1.35 -14.74
N THR A 192 -19.72 -0.21 -15.47
CA THR A 192 -18.50 0.38 -16.02
C THR A 192 -17.50 0.74 -14.92
N TYR A 193 -17.98 1.31 -13.80
CA TYR A 193 -17.14 1.58 -12.64
C TYR A 193 -16.53 0.30 -12.07
N GLN A 194 -17.34 -0.75 -11.94
CA GLN A 194 -16.89 -2.03 -11.39
C GLN A 194 -15.84 -2.69 -12.28
N ASP A 195 -16.02 -2.68 -13.60
CA ASP A 195 -15.10 -3.28 -14.55
C ASP A 195 -13.75 -2.55 -14.59
N ILE A 196 -13.77 -1.21 -14.60
CA ILE A 196 -12.54 -0.41 -14.52
C ILE A 196 -11.83 -0.63 -13.17
N SER A 197 -12.58 -0.66 -12.07
CA SER A 197 -12.02 -0.91 -10.74
C SER A 197 -11.36 -2.28 -10.64
N GLU A 198 -11.96 -3.32 -11.23
CA GLU A 198 -11.36 -4.65 -11.30
C GLU A 198 -10.09 -4.68 -12.15
N VAL A 199 -10.11 -4.08 -13.33
CA VAL A 199 -8.96 -4.07 -14.25
C VAL A 199 -7.78 -3.28 -13.67
N VAL A 200 -8.03 -2.11 -13.10
CA VAL A 200 -7.00 -1.19 -12.61
C VAL A 200 -6.49 -1.55 -11.23
N TYR A 201 -7.40 -1.90 -10.31
CA TYR A 201 -7.11 -2.08 -8.88
C TYR A 201 -7.25 -3.52 -8.39
N GLY A 202 -7.74 -4.43 -9.24
CA GLY A 202 -7.93 -5.84 -8.89
C GLY A 202 -9.09 -6.08 -7.92
N ALA A 203 -10.02 -5.14 -7.79
CA ALA A 203 -11.13 -5.24 -6.83
C ALA A 203 -12.42 -4.65 -7.39
N LYS A 204 -13.47 -5.46 -7.46
CA LYS A 204 -14.86 -5.01 -7.64
C LYS A 204 -15.45 -4.55 -6.31
N LEU A 205 -16.32 -3.55 -6.35
CA LEU A 205 -17.19 -3.23 -5.23
C LEU A 205 -18.05 -4.46 -4.88
N GLN A 206 -18.16 -4.78 -3.60
CA GLN A 206 -18.94 -5.93 -3.14
C GLN A 206 -20.20 -5.46 -2.41
N PRO A 207 -21.41 -5.82 -2.87
CA PRO A 207 -22.64 -5.54 -2.16
C PRO A 207 -22.76 -6.41 -0.90
N LEU A 208 -23.19 -5.81 0.21
CA LEU A 208 -23.46 -6.45 1.49
C LEU A 208 -24.76 -5.93 2.09
N ASP A 209 -25.31 -6.68 3.03
CA ASP A 209 -26.56 -6.34 3.73
C ASP A 209 -26.26 -5.59 5.03
N PHE A 210 -26.02 -4.29 4.94
CA PHE A 210 -25.78 -3.50 6.15
C PHE A 210 -27.05 -3.21 6.92
N LYS A 211 -28.18 -3.01 6.26
CA LYS A 211 -29.45 -2.64 6.88
C LYS A 211 -30.01 -3.72 7.79
N GLU A 212 -30.04 -4.96 7.32
CA GLU A 212 -30.67 -6.07 8.03
C GLU A 212 -29.65 -6.94 8.79
N ASN A 213 -28.39 -6.96 8.31
CA ASN A 213 -27.36 -7.88 8.81
C ASN A 213 -25.98 -7.21 8.96
N ALA A 214 -25.92 -6.06 9.64
CA ALA A 214 -24.70 -5.28 9.83
C ALA A 214 -23.54 -6.09 10.42
N GLU A 215 -23.78 -6.82 11.52
CA GLU A 215 -22.74 -7.63 12.16
C GLU A 215 -22.25 -8.79 11.27
N LYS A 216 -23.15 -9.46 10.58
CA LYS A 216 -22.77 -10.49 9.60
C LYS A 216 -21.94 -9.91 8.45
N SER A 217 -22.27 -8.71 7.99
CA SER A 217 -21.52 -7.97 6.97
C SER A 217 -20.12 -7.61 7.47
N ARG A 218 -19.98 -7.13 8.71
CA ARG A 218 -18.70 -6.88 9.39
C ARG A 218 -17.82 -8.13 9.42
N VAL A 219 -18.37 -9.24 9.89
CA VAL A 219 -17.65 -10.53 9.96
C VAL A 219 -17.26 -11.00 8.55
N THR A 220 -18.12 -10.84 7.55
CA THR A 220 -17.82 -11.17 6.15
C THR A 220 -16.63 -10.37 5.63
N ILE A 221 -16.57 -9.07 5.91
CA ILE A 221 -15.44 -8.21 5.53
C ILE A 221 -14.16 -8.65 6.23
N ASN A 222 -14.21 -8.86 7.55
CA ASN A 222 -13.04 -9.28 8.33
C ASN A 222 -12.49 -10.64 7.85
N ASN A 223 -13.37 -11.60 7.55
CA ASN A 223 -12.99 -12.90 7.00
C ASN A 223 -12.38 -12.78 5.60
N TRP A 224 -12.93 -11.88 4.75
CA TRP A 224 -12.35 -11.62 3.43
C TRP A 224 -10.94 -11.06 3.55
N VAL A 225 -10.70 -10.12 4.46
CA VAL A 225 -9.36 -9.58 4.72
C VAL A 225 -8.42 -10.66 5.22
N ALA A 226 -8.83 -11.45 6.22
CA ALA A 226 -8.02 -12.54 6.76
C ALA A 226 -7.60 -13.52 5.66
N ASN A 227 -8.53 -13.93 4.79
CA ASN A 227 -8.24 -14.82 3.68
C ASN A 227 -7.28 -14.20 2.66
N LYS A 228 -7.42 -12.90 2.34
CA LYS A 228 -6.55 -12.19 1.40
C LYS A 228 -5.15 -11.94 1.95
N THR A 229 -5.02 -11.85 3.26
CA THR A 229 -3.76 -11.58 3.95
C THR A 229 -3.16 -12.81 4.65
N GLU A 230 -3.54 -13.99 4.21
CA GLU A 230 -3.01 -15.28 4.74
C GLU A 230 -3.12 -15.39 6.26
N GLY A 231 -4.17 -14.82 6.85
CA GLY A 231 -4.41 -14.78 8.29
C GLY A 231 -3.55 -13.76 9.07
N ARG A 232 -2.71 -12.97 8.39
CA ARG A 232 -1.82 -11.99 9.04
C ARG A 232 -2.57 -10.78 9.55
N ILE A 233 -3.62 -10.37 8.84
CA ILE A 233 -4.47 -9.24 9.23
C ILE A 233 -5.88 -9.76 9.49
N THR A 234 -6.34 -9.59 10.72
CA THR A 234 -7.68 -9.97 11.17
C THR A 234 -8.35 -8.77 11.85
N ASN A 235 -9.66 -8.80 12.00
CA ASN A 235 -10.43 -7.81 12.76
C ASN A 235 -10.12 -6.35 12.36
N VAL A 236 -10.19 -6.05 11.05
CA VAL A 236 -9.95 -4.69 10.53
C VAL A 236 -11.07 -3.75 10.96
N ILE A 237 -12.30 -4.25 10.94
CA ILE A 237 -13.48 -3.50 11.37
C ILE A 237 -13.83 -3.97 12.79
N PRO A 238 -13.73 -3.06 13.78
CA PRO A 238 -14.07 -3.39 15.16
C PRO A 238 -15.58 -3.65 15.33
N PRO A 239 -16.00 -4.26 16.45
CA PRO A 239 -17.41 -4.37 16.80
C PRO A 239 -18.10 -2.99 16.75
N ASP A 240 -19.37 -2.98 16.40
CA ASP A 240 -20.25 -1.79 16.36
C ASP A 240 -19.87 -0.67 15.38
N ALA A 241 -18.77 -0.83 14.59
CA ALA A 241 -18.36 0.16 13.61
C ALA A 241 -19.21 0.15 12.32
N ILE A 242 -20.01 -0.88 12.10
CA ILE A 242 -20.99 -1.00 11.01
C ILE A 242 -22.38 -1.16 11.62
N ASN A 243 -23.33 -0.39 11.12
CA ASN A 243 -24.73 -0.42 11.56
C ASN A 243 -25.69 -0.29 10.36
N GLU A 244 -26.97 -0.23 10.62
CA GLU A 244 -28.03 -0.13 9.60
C GLU A 244 -28.00 1.17 8.77
N LEU A 245 -27.30 2.20 9.22
CA LEU A 245 -27.12 3.47 8.51
C LEU A 245 -25.90 3.45 7.58
N THR A 246 -25.10 2.38 7.63
CA THR A 246 -23.91 2.23 6.81
C THR A 246 -24.30 2.07 5.34
N VAL A 247 -23.70 2.87 4.47
CA VAL A 247 -23.99 2.89 3.02
C VAL A 247 -22.82 2.36 2.22
N LEU A 248 -21.61 2.87 2.46
CA LEU A 248 -20.40 2.48 1.77
C LEU A 248 -19.23 2.47 2.75
N VAL A 249 -18.46 1.37 2.73
CA VAL A 249 -17.26 1.20 3.58
C VAL A 249 -16.07 0.93 2.69
N LEU A 250 -14.99 1.67 2.90
CA LEU A 250 -13.70 1.43 2.27
C LEU A 250 -12.80 0.64 3.22
N VAL A 251 -12.29 -0.49 2.77
CA VAL A 251 -11.33 -1.30 3.53
C VAL A 251 -10.00 -1.31 2.80
N ASN A 252 -8.97 -0.95 3.54
CA ASN A 252 -7.60 -0.87 3.06
C ASN A 252 -6.67 -1.60 4.02
N THR A 253 -6.06 -2.69 3.57
CA THR A 253 -5.11 -3.45 4.37
C THR A 253 -3.91 -3.84 3.56
N ILE A 254 -2.75 -3.89 4.23
CA ILE A 254 -1.51 -4.25 3.58
C ILE A 254 -0.51 -4.81 4.60
N TYR A 255 0.23 -5.84 4.20
CA TYR A 255 1.43 -6.25 4.92
C TYR A 255 2.59 -6.50 3.95
N PHE A 256 3.79 -6.44 4.49
CA PHE A 256 5.02 -6.67 3.76
C PHE A 256 5.72 -7.93 4.26
N LYS A 257 6.16 -8.75 3.29
CA LYS A 257 6.95 -9.95 3.49
C LYS A 257 8.21 -9.86 2.64
N GLY A 258 9.38 -9.83 3.28
CA GLY A 258 10.65 -9.73 2.55
C GLY A 258 11.80 -10.33 3.34
N LEU A 259 12.70 -11.01 2.64
CA LEU A 259 13.94 -11.54 3.20
C LEU A 259 15.03 -10.47 3.08
N TRP A 260 15.87 -10.33 4.10
CA TRP A 260 17.05 -9.47 4.00
C TRP A 260 17.98 -9.93 2.86
N LYS A 261 18.58 -9.00 2.15
CA LYS A 261 19.69 -9.30 1.23
C LYS A 261 20.86 -9.93 1.99
N SER A 262 21.15 -9.39 3.16
CA SER A 262 22.11 -9.94 4.12
C SER A 262 21.38 -10.16 5.44
N LYS A 263 21.20 -11.42 5.82
CA LYS A 263 20.45 -11.81 7.04
C LYS A 263 21.25 -11.52 8.30
N PHE A 264 20.55 -11.21 9.37
CA PHE A 264 21.14 -11.20 10.69
C PHE A 264 21.37 -12.65 11.18
N SER A 265 22.42 -12.87 11.96
CA SER A 265 22.64 -14.19 12.58
C SER A 265 21.87 -14.27 13.91
N PRO A 266 20.99 -15.27 14.11
CA PRO A 266 20.31 -15.45 15.39
C PRO A 266 21.27 -15.63 16.57
N GLU A 267 22.46 -16.21 16.34
CA GLU A 267 23.49 -16.40 17.38
C GLU A 267 24.07 -15.06 17.89
N ASN A 268 23.99 -14.00 17.09
CA ASN A 268 24.45 -12.67 17.45
C ASN A 268 23.34 -11.79 18.02
N THR A 269 22.09 -12.24 18.04
CA THR A 269 20.98 -11.54 18.66
C THR A 269 21.06 -11.67 20.16
N LYS A 270 21.00 -10.53 20.88
CA LYS A 270 21.10 -10.49 22.34
C LYS A 270 20.00 -9.66 22.93
N LYS A 271 19.61 -9.99 24.18
CA LYS A 271 18.73 -9.11 24.97
C LYS A 271 19.47 -7.82 25.32
N GLU A 272 18.91 -6.69 24.93
CA GLU A 272 19.40 -5.35 25.23
C GLU A 272 18.28 -4.44 25.72
N THR A 273 18.64 -3.33 26.35
CA THR A 273 17.69 -2.32 26.82
C THR A 273 17.31 -1.39 25.67
N PHE A 274 16.01 -1.20 25.48
CA PHE A 274 15.45 -0.17 24.64
C PHE A 274 14.89 0.95 25.52
N TYR A 275 15.31 2.18 25.30
CA TYR A 275 14.95 3.38 26.08
C TYR A 275 13.77 4.08 25.39
N LYS A 276 12.59 4.04 26.01
CA LYS A 276 11.37 4.65 25.44
C LYS A 276 11.22 6.14 25.68
N GLY A 277 12.06 6.72 26.52
CA GLY A 277 11.95 8.10 27.06
C GLY A 277 11.38 8.09 28.48
N ASP A 278 11.44 9.24 29.18
CA ASP A 278 10.88 9.47 30.52
C ASP A 278 11.23 8.37 31.54
N ASP A 279 12.49 7.94 31.57
CA ASP A 279 13.01 6.85 32.41
C ASP A 279 12.35 5.48 32.20
N LYS A 280 11.52 5.34 31.14
CA LYS A 280 10.91 4.05 30.76
C LYS A 280 11.83 3.28 29.84
N SER A 281 11.98 2.00 30.10
CA SER A 281 12.73 1.08 29.23
C SER A 281 12.14 -0.29 29.21
N CYS A 282 12.52 -1.10 28.22
CA CYS A 282 12.16 -2.52 28.15
C CYS A 282 13.28 -3.34 27.54
N SER A 283 13.20 -4.65 27.68
CA SER A 283 14.12 -5.59 27.07
C SER A 283 13.64 -5.92 25.65
N VAL A 284 14.56 -5.92 24.69
CA VAL A 284 14.30 -6.31 23.30
C VAL A 284 15.36 -7.31 22.83
N SER A 285 15.01 -8.14 21.86
CA SER A 285 15.99 -8.96 21.14
C SER A 285 16.69 -8.09 20.10
N MET A 286 17.89 -7.62 20.40
CA MET A 286 18.68 -6.76 19.53
C MET A 286 19.51 -7.59 18.56
N MET A 287 19.16 -7.54 17.29
CA MET A 287 19.86 -8.19 16.19
C MET A 287 21.16 -7.43 15.87
N TYR A 288 22.20 -8.14 15.50
CA TYR A 288 23.52 -7.59 15.19
C TYR A 288 23.97 -8.03 13.81
N GLN A 289 24.48 -7.07 13.04
CA GLN A 289 25.15 -7.36 11.77
C GLN A 289 26.25 -6.35 11.50
N GLU A 290 27.37 -6.82 10.98
CA GLU A 290 28.44 -5.99 10.42
C GLU A 290 28.48 -6.15 8.91
N GLY A 291 28.51 -5.04 8.17
CA GLY A 291 28.47 -5.08 6.71
C GLY A 291 28.54 -3.71 6.05
N LYS A 292 28.48 -3.75 4.73
CA LYS A 292 28.34 -2.55 3.91
C LYS A 292 26.89 -2.20 3.77
N PHE A 293 26.52 -0.99 4.19
CA PHE A 293 25.16 -0.45 4.12
C PHE A 293 25.21 0.99 3.65
N ARG A 294 24.13 1.46 3.06
CA ARG A 294 23.96 2.88 2.77
C ARG A 294 23.56 3.58 4.05
N TYR A 295 24.36 4.58 4.42
CA TYR A 295 24.23 5.29 5.68
C TYR A 295 24.64 6.75 5.53
N ARG A 296 24.00 7.61 6.33
CA ARG A 296 24.42 9.01 6.51
C ARG A 296 24.11 9.47 7.92
N ARG A 297 25.01 10.31 8.47
CA ARG A 297 24.67 11.16 9.60
C ARG A 297 24.31 12.52 9.03
N VAL A 298 23.03 12.90 9.20
CA VAL A 298 22.46 14.12 8.67
C VAL A 298 22.45 15.22 9.74
N ALA A 299 21.78 16.35 9.45
CA ALA A 299 21.75 17.49 10.34
C ALA A 299 21.40 17.11 11.79
N GLU A 300 21.97 17.83 12.75
CA GLU A 300 21.80 17.65 14.20
C GLU A 300 22.13 16.23 14.72
N GLY A 301 22.89 15.44 13.97
CA GLY A 301 23.37 14.14 14.40
C GLY A 301 22.36 12.99 14.24
N THR A 302 21.23 13.23 13.58
CA THR A 302 20.29 12.19 13.16
C THR A 302 20.99 11.21 12.23
N GLN A 303 20.77 9.91 12.43
CA GLN A 303 21.37 8.84 11.64
C GLN A 303 20.32 8.22 10.71
N VAL A 304 20.67 8.02 9.45
CA VAL A 304 19.81 7.35 8.46
C VAL A 304 20.54 6.13 7.96
N LEU A 305 19.93 4.95 8.13
CA LEU A 305 20.44 3.65 7.70
C LEU A 305 19.48 3.02 6.73
N GLU A 306 19.99 2.49 5.62
CA GLU A 306 19.21 1.74 4.64
C GLU A 306 19.65 0.28 4.60
N LEU A 307 18.69 -0.62 4.81
CA LEU A 307 18.84 -2.07 4.80
C LEU A 307 18.09 -2.66 3.59
N PRO A 308 18.80 -3.24 2.60
CA PRO A 308 18.16 -3.81 1.43
C PRO A 308 17.52 -5.16 1.72
N PHE A 309 16.33 -5.39 1.16
CA PHE A 309 15.77 -6.73 1.01
C PHE A 309 16.36 -7.43 -0.22
N LYS A 310 16.21 -8.74 -0.29
CA LYS A 310 16.68 -9.55 -1.41
C LYS A 310 16.02 -9.10 -2.71
N GLY A 311 16.82 -8.81 -3.72
CA GLY A 311 16.38 -8.26 -5.01
C GLY A 311 16.71 -6.78 -5.21
N ASP A 312 17.10 -6.06 -4.14
CA ASP A 312 17.54 -4.66 -4.15
C ASP A 312 16.47 -3.62 -4.58
N ASP A 313 15.27 -4.05 -4.97
CA ASP A 313 14.19 -3.14 -5.41
C ASP A 313 13.50 -2.46 -4.23
N ILE A 314 13.46 -3.12 -3.07
CA ILE A 314 12.81 -2.63 -1.85
C ILE A 314 13.82 -2.56 -0.72
N THR A 315 13.78 -1.49 0.06
CA THR A 315 14.64 -1.28 1.21
C THR A 315 13.85 -0.83 2.43
N MET A 316 14.37 -1.16 3.62
CA MET A 316 13.96 -0.55 4.89
C MET A 316 14.92 0.57 5.23
N VAL A 317 14.38 1.75 5.53
CA VAL A 317 15.15 2.89 6.01
C VAL A 317 14.79 3.14 7.46
N LEU A 318 15.81 3.26 8.31
CA LEU A 318 15.68 3.58 9.72
C LEU A 318 16.25 4.99 9.94
N ILE A 319 15.46 5.87 10.55
CA ILE A 319 15.86 7.23 10.89
C ILE A 319 15.90 7.35 12.42
N LEU A 320 17.09 7.48 12.96
CA LEU A 320 17.36 7.44 14.40
C LEU A 320 17.84 8.81 14.87
N PRO A 321 17.08 9.52 15.71
CA PRO A 321 17.55 10.77 16.33
C PRO A 321 18.81 10.52 17.17
N LYS A 322 19.61 11.55 17.42
CA LYS A 322 20.67 11.46 18.45
C LYS A 322 20.05 11.28 19.86
N PRO A 323 20.80 10.74 20.84
CA PRO A 323 20.25 10.47 22.17
C PRO A 323 19.58 11.66 22.87
N GLU A 324 20.08 12.86 22.66
CA GLU A 324 19.57 14.08 23.30
C GLU A 324 18.43 14.76 22.51
N LYS A 325 18.08 14.25 21.33
CA LYS A 325 16.98 14.78 20.49
C LYS A 325 15.77 13.87 20.57
N ASN A 326 14.63 14.41 20.99
CA ASN A 326 13.37 13.68 20.94
C ASN A 326 12.98 13.37 19.48
N LEU A 327 12.40 12.18 19.23
CA LEU A 327 11.88 11.78 17.94
C LEU A 327 10.80 12.74 17.43
N ALA A 328 9.92 13.23 18.33
CA ALA A 328 8.88 14.20 17.98
C ALA A 328 9.42 15.45 17.27
N LYS A 329 10.61 15.92 17.64
CA LYS A 329 11.23 17.05 16.94
C LYS A 329 11.64 16.70 15.50
N VAL A 330 12.13 15.47 15.28
CA VAL A 330 12.44 15.00 13.90
C VAL A 330 11.16 14.87 13.08
N GLU A 331 10.07 14.38 13.68
CA GLU A 331 8.77 14.23 13.04
C GLU A 331 8.18 15.58 12.60
N GLN A 332 8.25 16.58 13.47
CA GLN A 332 7.78 17.95 13.18
C GLN A 332 8.58 18.64 12.06
N GLU A 333 9.89 18.40 12.00
CA GLU A 333 10.78 18.98 10.99
C GLU A 333 10.73 18.22 9.64
N LEU A 334 10.18 17.01 9.61
CA LEU A 334 10.24 16.13 8.46
C LEU A 334 9.31 16.63 7.34
N THR A 335 9.91 17.10 6.25
CA THR A 335 9.18 17.41 5.01
C THR A 335 9.51 16.37 3.92
N PRO A 336 8.70 16.26 2.86
CA PRO A 336 9.01 15.38 1.72
C PRO A 336 10.36 15.70 1.10
N GLU A 337 10.72 17.01 1.03
CA GLU A 337 11.98 17.49 0.46
C GLU A 337 13.16 17.10 1.35
N LEU A 338 13.05 17.29 2.66
CA LEU A 338 14.08 16.94 3.63
C LEU A 338 14.32 15.41 3.65
N LEU A 339 13.24 14.63 3.65
CA LEU A 339 13.34 13.18 3.56
C LEU A 339 14.04 12.74 2.28
N GLN A 340 13.68 13.33 1.13
CA GLN A 340 14.33 13.06 -0.14
C GLN A 340 15.81 13.41 -0.12
N GLU A 341 16.18 14.56 0.44
CA GLU A 341 17.58 14.99 0.61
C GLU A 341 18.37 13.98 1.43
N TRP A 342 17.81 13.50 2.55
CA TRP A 342 18.47 12.48 3.36
C TRP A 342 18.69 11.18 2.60
N LEU A 343 17.67 10.70 1.88
CA LEU A 343 17.74 9.47 1.10
C LEU A 343 18.74 9.57 -0.08
N ASP A 344 18.80 10.71 -0.75
CA ASP A 344 19.73 10.98 -1.85
C ASP A 344 21.18 11.09 -1.35
N SER A 345 21.39 11.51 -0.09
CA SER A 345 22.71 11.68 0.52
C SER A 345 23.33 10.39 1.07
N LEU A 346 22.62 9.26 1.06
CA LEU A 346 23.12 8.00 1.60
C LEU A 346 24.28 7.47 0.77
N GLU A 347 25.37 7.09 1.44
CA GLU A 347 26.60 6.53 0.86
C GLU A 347 26.86 5.13 1.42
N GLU A 348 27.41 4.23 0.60
CA GLU A 348 27.80 2.89 1.05
C GLU A 348 29.04 2.96 1.95
N MET A 349 28.92 2.39 3.13
CA MET A 349 30.04 2.31 4.06
C MET A 349 29.98 1.08 4.96
N MET A 350 31.15 0.67 5.48
CA MET A 350 31.24 -0.38 6.50
C MET A 350 30.76 0.16 7.85
N LEU A 351 29.75 -0.49 8.43
CA LEU A 351 29.24 -0.15 9.76
C LEU A 351 28.73 -1.39 10.52
N VAL A 352 28.50 -1.19 11.81
CA VAL A 352 27.83 -2.16 12.67
C VAL A 352 26.38 -1.69 12.89
N ALA A 353 25.42 -2.52 12.52
CA ALA A 353 24.00 -2.28 12.71
C ALA A 353 23.47 -3.11 13.89
N HIS A 354 22.84 -2.44 14.84
CA HIS A 354 22.03 -3.02 15.90
C HIS A 354 20.59 -2.60 15.68
N VAL A 355 19.71 -3.55 15.36
CA VAL A 355 18.29 -3.31 15.08
C VAL A 355 17.46 -4.23 15.96
N PRO A 356 16.47 -3.74 16.71
CA PRO A 356 15.63 -4.61 17.50
C PRO A 356 14.79 -5.52 16.61
N ARG A 357 14.54 -6.75 17.04
CA ARG A 357 13.41 -7.54 16.55
C ARG A 357 12.14 -6.85 17.05
N PHE A 358 11.18 -6.62 16.16
CA PHE A 358 9.92 -5.99 16.55
C PHE A 358 8.76 -6.45 15.66
N ARG A 359 7.57 -6.32 16.21
CA ARG A 359 6.31 -6.45 15.51
C ARG A 359 5.50 -5.19 15.74
N VAL A 360 4.95 -4.64 14.69
CA VAL A 360 4.05 -3.49 14.75
C VAL A 360 2.80 -3.78 13.94
N GLU A 361 1.67 -3.49 14.54
CA GLU A 361 0.36 -3.57 13.92
C GLU A 361 -0.40 -2.30 14.33
N ASP A 362 -0.93 -1.58 13.35
CA ASP A 362 -1.72 -0.38 13.60
C ASP A 362 -3.01 -0.43 12.79
N SER A 363 -4.11 -0.06 13.42
CA SER A 363 -5.46 -0.10 12.85
C SER A 363 -6.25 1.11 13.31
N PHE A 364 -6.82 1.83 12.37
CA PHE A 364 -7.61 3.03 12.68
C PHE A 364 -8.61 3.37 11.56
N SER A 365 -9.65 4.15 11.92
CA SER A 365 -10.50 4.81 10.95
C SER A 365 -9.73 5.96 10.29
N LEU A 366 -9.84 6.04 8.96
CA LEU A 366 -9.25 7.12 8.16
C LEU A 366 -10.13 8.37 8.13
N LYS A 367 -11.42 8.22 8.47
CA LYS A 367 -12.43 9.25 8.26
C LYS A 367 -12.06 10.57 8.94
N GLU A 368 -11.90 10.56 10.26
CA GLU A 368 -11.62 11.79 11.03
C GLU A 368 -10.31 12.43 10.57
N HIS A 369 -9.25 11.63 10.44
CA HIS A 369 -7.94 12.12 10.01
C HIS A 369 -7.96 12.77 8.62
N LEU A 370 -8.70 12.19 7.67
CA LEU A 370 -8.80 12.75 6.32
C LEU A 370 -9.74 13.97 6.27
N GLN A 371 -10.77 14.00 7.12
CA GLN A 371 -11.63 15.19 7.27
C GLN A 371 -10.85 16.38 7.79
N ASP A 372 -9.98 16.19 8.78
CA ASP A 372 -9.11 17.23 9.32
C ASP A 372 -8.11 17.74 8.27
N MET A 373 -7.71 16.89 7.34
CA MET A 373 -6.87 17.26 6.19
C MET A 373 -7.65 17.91 5.03
N GLY A 374 -8.97 18.03 5.13
CA GLY A 374 -9.81 18.71 4.15
C GLY A 374 -10.66 17.80 3.25
N LEU A 375 -10.65 16.47 3.43
CA LEU A 375 -11.55 15.56 2.73
C LEU A 375 -12.88 15.42 3.49
N VAL A 376 -13.67 16.48 3.52
CA VAL A 376 -14.90 16.56 4.33
C VAL A 376 -16.11 16.01 3.59
N ASP A 377 -16.28 16.40 2.32
CA ASP A 377 -17.51 16.15 1.57
C ASP A 377 -17.75 14.67 1.31
N LEU A 378 -16.69 13.90 1.07
CA LEU A 378 -16.77 12.46 0.81
C LEU A 378 -17.52 11.69 1.90
N PHE A 379 -17.37 12.11 3.14
CA PHE A 379 -17.96 11.48 4.33
C PHE A 379 -19.27 12.14 4.80
N ASN A 380 -19.74 13.16 4.09
CA ASN A 380 -20.95 13.90 4.41
C ASN A 380 -22.11 13.45 3.51
N PRO A 381 -23.23 12.94 4.07
CA PRO A 381 -24.35 12.43 3.28
C PRO A 381 -25.04 13.51 2.40
N GLU A 382 -24.94 14.79 2.78
CA GLU A 382 -25.57 15.89 2.05
C GLU A 382 -24.66 16.52 0.98
N LYS A 383 -23.34 16.33 1.09
CA LYS A 383 -22.32 16.99 0.24
C LYS A 383 -21.56 16.04 -0.67
N SER A 384 -21.53 14.76 -0.31
CA SER A 384 -20.82 13.77 -1.09
C SER A 384 -21.40 13.66 -2.50
N HIS A 385 -20.51 13.61 -3.50
CA HIS A 385 -20.91 13.54 -4.89
C HIS A 385 -20.15 12.43 -5.61
N LEU A 386 -20.74 11.21 -5.60
CA LEU A 386 -20.19 9.97 -6.13
C LEU A 386 -21.08 9.35 -7.24
N PRO A 387 -21.55 10.14 -8.23
CA PRO A 387 -22.53 9.66 -9.23
C PRO A 387 -21.96 8.56 -10.15
N GLY A 388 -20.65 8.43 -10.25
CA GLY A 388 -20.02 7.40 -11.08
C GLY A 388 -19.99 6.01 -10.46
N ILE A 389 -20.24 5.88 -9.14
CA ILE A 389 -20.19 4.57 -8.44
C ILE A 389 -21.54 3.85 -8.55
N VAL A 390 -22.65 4.58 -8.51
CA VAL A 390 -24.01 4.02 -8.57
C VAL A 390 -24.61 4.21 -9.95
N ALA A 391 -25.50 3.30 -10.33
CA ALA A 391 -26.31 3.44 -11.55
C ALA A 391 -27.27 4.62 -11.38
N GLU A 392 -27.68 5.22 -12.51
CA GLU A 392 -28.69 6.29 -12.58
C GLU A 392 -28.31 7.64 -11.96
N GLY A 393 -27.01 7.87 -11.67
CA GLY A 393 -26.52 9.18 -11.23
C GLY A 393 -27.11 9.68 -9.90
N ARG A 394 -27.44 8.78 -8.98
CA ARG A 394 -27.89 9.15 -7.62
C ARG A 394 -26.81 9.97 -6.93
N ASN A 395 -27.23 10.99 -6.18
CA ASN A 395 -26.32 11.93 -5.49
C ASN A 395 -26.32 11.74 -3.97
N ASP A 396 -26.92 10.67 -3.46
CA ASP A 396 -27.08 10.38 -2.03
C ASP A 396 -26.07 9.33 -1.52
N LEU A 397 -25.06 8.98 -2.31
CA LEU A 397 -24.01 8.06 -1.91
C LEU A 397 -22.87 8.80 -1.21
N TYR A 398 -22.46 8.32 -0.05
CA TYR A 398 -21.32 8.81 0.69
C TYR A 398 -20.53 7.65 1.32
N VAL A 399 -19.27 7.88 1.67
CA VAL A 399 -18.46 6.90 2.41
C VAL A 399 -18.79 7.04 3.90
N SER A 400 -19.40 6.01 4.47
CA SER A 400 -19.76 6.01 5.90
C SER A 400 -18.53 5.96 6.78
N ASP A 401 -17.57 5.09 6.42
CA ASP A 401 -16.25 5.02 7.07
C ASP A 401 -15.22 4.39 6.14
N ALA A 402 -13.95 4.56 6.50
CA ALA A 402 -12.81 3.97 5.81
C ALA A 402 -11.81 3.44 6.83
N PHE A 403 -11.48 2.14 6.75
CA PHE A 403 -10.61 1.47 7.71
C PHE A 403 -9.27 1.13 7.09
N HIS A 404 -8.19 1.44 7.82
CA HIS A 404 -6.83 1.06 7.47
C HIS A 404 -6.24 0.13 8.52
N LYS A 405 -5.55 -0.90 8.06
CA LYS A 405 -4.73 -1.74 8.92
C LYS A 405 -3.46 -2.15 8.22
N ALA A 406 -2.33 -1.92 8.88
CA ALA A 406 -1.01 -2.28 8.39
C ALA A 406 -0.27 -3.14 9.41
N PHE A 407 0.55 -4.06 8.92
CA PHE A 407 1.31 -5.00 9.72
C PHE A 407 2.74 -5.13 9.20
N LEU A 408 3.70 -5.15 10.13
CA LEU A 408 5.09 -5.42 9.86
C LEU A 408 5.71 -6.21 11.02
N GLU A 409 6.39 -7.29 10.68
CA GLU A 409 7.24 -8.04 11.59
C GLU A 409 8.67 -8.01 11.06
N VAL A 410 9.64 -7.73 11.91
CA VAL A 410 11.07 -7.66 11.60
C VAL A 410 11.84 -8.61 12.48
N ASN A 411 12.55 -9.54 11.85
CA ASN A 411 13.38 -10.54 12.50
C ASN A 411 14.70 -10.76 11.73
N GLU A 412 15.49 -11.72 12.11
CA GLU A 412 16.80 -12.01 11.53
C GLU A 412 16.74 -12.42 10.05
N GLU A 413 15.68 -13.06 9.62
CA GLU A 413 15.45 -13.48 8.23
C GLU A 413 15.03 -12.34 7.32
N GLY A 414 14.30 -11.38 7.87
CA GLY A 414 13.66 -10.28 7.17
C GLY A 414 12.38 -9.86 7.85
N SER A 415 11.34 -9.63 7.07
CA SER A 415 10.00 -9.31 7.56
C SER A 415 9.07 -10.54 7.66
N GLU A 416 9.60 -11.74 7.44
CA GLU A 416 8.95 -13.01 7.76
C GLU A 416 9.97 -14.16 7.84
N ALA A 417 9.75 -15.11 8.77
CA ALA A 417 10.62 -16.25 8.96
C ALA A 417 10.48 -17.28 7.83
N SER A 418 11.59 -17.58 7.16
CA SER A 418 11.72 -18.77 6.34
C SER A 418 13.00 -19.50 6.75
N ALA A 419 12.89 -20.78 7.03
CA ALA A 419 14.05 -21.59 7.40
C ALA A 419 15.06 -21.67 6.23
N SER A 420 16.21 -21.01 6.35
CA SER A 420 17.34 -21.20 5.45
C SER A 420 18.67 -20.92 6.12
N THR A 421 19.67 -21.65 5.67
CA THR A 421 21.02 -21.81 6.23
C THR A 421 21.82 -20.52 6.21
N ALA A 422 22.38 -20.13 7.34
CA ALA A 422 23.27 -18.99 7.50
C ALA A 422 24.65 -19.26 6.88
N ILE A 423 25.16 -18.34 6.08
CA ILE A 423 26.55 -18.33 5.66
C ILE A 423 27.34 -17.43 6.61
N MET A 424 28.21 -17.99 7.42
CA MET A 424 29.11 -17.24 8.29
C MET A 424 30.25 -16.61 7.47
N ILE A 425 30.33 -15.29 7.51
CA ILE A 425 31.55 -14.56 7.10
C ILE A 425 32.31 -14.19 8.37
N ALA A 426 33.28 -15.02 8.72
CA ALA A 426 34.19 -14.74 9.79
C ALA A 426 35.35 -13.85 9.30
N GLY A 427 35.33 -12.58 9.64
CA GLY A 427 36.44 -11.66 9.38
C GLY A 427 36.56 -10.65 10.53
N ARG A 428 37.24 -11.04 11.61
CA ARG A 428 37.59 -10.14 12.72
C ARG A 428 38.74 -9.23 12.34
N SER A 429 38.45 -7.95 12.06
CA SER A 429 39.41 -6.87 12.24
C SER A 429 38.77 -5.83 13.16
N LEU A 430 39.26 -5.73 14.36
CA LEU A 430 38.86 -4.72 15.33
C LEU A 430 39.38 -3.35 14.88
N ASN A 431 38.60 -2.62 14.11
CA ASN A 431 38.84 -1.21 13.84
C ASN A 431 38.11 -0.38 14.91
N PRO A 432 38.77 0.32 15.83
CA PRO A 432 38.13 1.08 16.90
C PRO A 432 37.32 2.29 16.42
N ASN A 433 37.46 2.69 15.15
CA ASN A 433 36.76 3.83 14.55
C ASN A 433 35.55 3.44 13.73
N ARG A 434 34.93 2.30 13.99
CA ARG A 434 33.75 1.83 13.25
C ARG A 434 32.53 2.66 13.57
N VAL A 435 31.81 3.07 12.53
CA VAL A 435 30.50 3.68 12.70
C VAL A 435 29.52 2.62 13.22
N THR A 436 28.80 2.94 14.28
CA THR A 436 27.77 2.07 14.86
C THR A 436 26.42 2.78 14.75
N PHE A 437 25.46 2.07 14.18
CA PHE A 437 24.04 2.41 14.22
C PHE A 437 23.37 1.51 15.25
N ARG A 438 22.79 2.08 16.31
CA ARG A 438 22.12 1.31 17.38
C ARG A 438 20.73 1.87 17.63
N ALA A 439 19.70 1.17 17.13
CA ALA A 439 18.30 1.53 17.31
C ALA A 439 17.76 1.07 18.67
N ASN A 440 18.28 1.63 19.74
CA ASN A 440 17.89 1.32 21.11
C ASN A 440 17.00 2.41 21.77
N ARG A 441 16.37 3.24 20.97
CA ARG A 441 15.43 4.31 21.33
C ARG A 441 14.47 4.56 20.17
N PRO A 442 13.37 5.32 20.35
CA PRO A 442 12.38 5.57 19.30
C PRO A 442 13.00 6.04 17.97
N PHE A 443 12.54 5.45 16.87
CA PHE A 443 13.04 5.72 15.53
C PHE A 443 11.91 5.65 14.49
N LEU A 444 12.11 6.35 13.36
CA LEU A 444 11.22 6.18 12.19
C LEU A 444 11.64 4.98 11.36
N VAL A 445 10.66 4.31 10.79
CA VAL A 445 10.84 3.23 9.84
C VAL A 445 10.08 3.55 8.54
N LEU A 446 10.76 3.34 7.41
CA LEU A 446 10.18 3.46 6.08
C LEU A 446 10.46 2.17 5.31
N ILE A 447 9.50 1.70 4.53
CA ILE A 447 9.75 0.71 3.47
C ILE A 447 9.48 1.42 2.16
N ARG A 448 10.48 1.42 1.26
CA ARG A 448 10.39 2.13 -0.02
C ARG A 448 10.82 1.27 -1.19
N GLU A 449 10.26 1.55 -2.36
CA GLU A 449 10.80 1.12 -3.64
C GLU A 449 11.88 2.12 -4.09
N VAL A 450 13.05 1.59 -4.41
CA VAL A 450 14.28 2.40 -4.54
C VAL A 450 14.29 3.29 -5.79
N THR A 451 13.85 2.76 -6.94
CA THR A 451 14.00 3.47 -8.23
C THR A 451 13.11 4.71 -8.33
N LEU A 452 11.86 4.59 -7.89
CA LEU A 452 10.90 5.70 -7.88
C LEU A 452 10.93 6.48 -6.57
N ASN A 453 11.64 5.95 -5.57
CA ASN A 453 11.58 6.42 -4.20
C ASN A 453 10.15 6.46 -3.63
N THR A 454 9.35 5.44 -3.98
CA THR A 454 7.97 5.34 -3.53
C THR A 454 7.92 4.85 -2.09
N ILE A 455 7.36 5.64 -1.18
CA ILE A 455 7.11 5.24 0.20
C ILE A 455 5.93 4.28 0.21
N VAL A 456 6.21 3.01 0.53
CA VAL A 456 5.19 1.95 0.63
C VAL A 456 4.63 1.90 2.05
N PHE A 457 5.51 1.95 3.06
CA PHE A 457 5.13 2.06 4.46
C PHE A 457 5.94 3.16 5.15
N MET A 458 5.32 3.74 6.17
CA MET A 458 5.92 4.71 7.06
C MET A 458 5.41 4.53 8.47
N GLY A 459 6.28 4.73 9.46
CA GLY A 459 5.87 4.62 10.85
C GLY A 459 6.96 5.03 11.83
N ARG A 460 6.62 4.97 13.12
CA ARG A 460 7.58 5.05 14.21
C ARG A 460 7.49 3.82 15.09
N ILE A 461 8.63 3.39 15.56
CA ILE A 461 8.77 2.36 16.58
C ILE A 461 9.21 3.04 17.87
N ALA A 462 8.25 3.35 18.71
CA ALA A 462 8.45 3.93 20.02
C ALA A 462 8.46 2.87 21.13
N ASN A 463 7.77 1.75 20.89
CA ASN A 463 7.63 0.63 21.81
C ASN A 463 7.77 -0.72 21.09
N PRO A 464 8.99 -1.22 20.89
CA PRO A 464 9.25 -2.53 20.27
C PRO A 464 9.25 -3.67 21.32
N CYS A 465 8.79 -3.43 22.56
CA CYS A 465 8.86 -4.40 23.64
C CYS A 465 8.15 -5.69 23.25
N GLU A 466 8.75 -6.83 23.54
CA GLU A 466 8.12 -8.12 23.33
C GLU A 466 6.82 -8.17 24.16
N MET A 467 5.69 -8.41 23.51
CA MET A 467 4.48 -8.74 24.21
C MET A 467 4.67 -10.15 24.79
N ASP A 468 4.33 -10.32 26.06
CA ASP A 468 4.40 -11.62 26.72
C ASP A 468 3.59 -12.63 25.90
N GLU A 469 4.24 -13.67 25.35
CA GLU A 469 3.60 -14.69 24.51
C GLU A 469 2.46 -15.43 25.25
N SER A 470 2.40 -15.28 26.58
CA SER A 470 1.33 -15.84 27.43
C SER A 470 -0.06 -15.23 27.22
N GLN A 471 -0.19 -14.10 26.51
CA GLN A 471 -1.49 -13.43 26.28
C GLN A 471 -2.17 -13.77 24.95
N HIS A 472 -1.57 -14.61 24.11
CA HIS A 472 -2.09 -14.94 22.78
C HIS A 472 -2.43 -16.42 22.54
N LEU A 473 -2.52 -17.24 23.60
CA LEU A 473 -3.15 -18.55 23.48
C LEU A 473 -4.67 -18.36 23.50
N PRO A 474 -5.39 -18.79 22.46
CA PRO A 474 -6.85 -18.82 22.51
C PRO A 474 -7.29 -19.73 23.67
N PRO A 475 -8.38 -19.38 24.37
CA PRO A 475 -8.82 -20.13 25.56
C PRO A 475 -9.31 -21.56 25.30
N GLU A 476 -9.12 -22.11 24.11
CA GLU A 476 -9.56 -23.46 23.72
C GLU A 476 -8.45 -24.52 23.74
N LEU A 477 -7.27 -24.22 24.31
CA LEU A 477 -6.16 -25.20 24.49
C LEU A 477 -5.61 -25.22 25.94
N LEU A 478 -6.45 -24.93 26.92
CA LEU A 478 -6.19 -25.23 28.32
C LEU A 478 -7.17 -26.31 28.85
#